data_4bbdde7735ad8427d7ccf7eaec0eefc5
#
_entry.id   4bbdde7735ad8427d7ccf7eaec0eefc5
#
_cell.length_a   1.000
_cell.length_b   1.000
_cell.length_c   1.000
_cell.angle_alpha   90.00
_cell.angle_beta   90.00
_cell.angle_gamma   90.00
#
_symmetry.space_group_name_H-M   'P 1'
#
loop_
_entity.id
_entity.type
_entity.pdbx_description
1 polymer ?
#
loop_
_entity_poly.entity_id
_entity_poly.type
_entity_poly.pdbx_seq_one_letter_code
_entity_poly.pdbx_strand_id
1 'polypeptide(L)'
;MERAYAFADLSRYSFKERFLIRSADLVFYLLIKIIGKTVKFEIDGWKNWEAATREGKLPIYTVWHDRVFLATYFFQRRGIVVMTSQSFDGEYIARFIQRFGYGAARGSSTRGATGAVIEMVRLMRAGCPAGFMIDGPKGPRYEAKMGSVLLAKKTGCPILPFTITPKKFWEAKSWDRTQIPKPFTHARVIIAPPINVASDADNDELAAKRNELQQSLDASNKRGEAWRANL
;
A
#
# COMPACT_ATOMS: atom_id res chain seq x y z
N MET A 1 -8.44 17.37 1.67
CA MET A 1 -7.40 16.63 2.41
C MET A 1 -7.97 16.00 3.68
N GLU A 2 -8.52 16.76 4.63
CA GLU A 2 -9.00 16.27 5.93
C GLU A 2 -9.99 15.09 5.85
N ARG A 3 -10.90 15.10 4.88
CA ARG A 3 -11.88 14.01 4.70
C ARG A 3 -11.26 12.63 4.44
N ALA A 4 -10.07 12.57 3.86
CA ALA A 4 -9.39 11.28 3.62
C ALA A 4 -8.91 10.64 4.93
N TYR A 5 -8.61 11.44 5.93
CA TYR A 5 -8.10 10.98 7.25
C TYR A 5 -9.19 10.89 8.31
N ALA A 6 -10.38 11.42 8.05
CA ALA A 6 -11.51 11.35 8.97
C ALA A 6 -12.31 10.05 8.77
N PHE A 7 -12.81 9.49 9.86
CA PHE A 7 -13.73 8.36 9.79
C PHE A 7 -15.02 8.75 9.07
N ALA A 8 -15.43 7.93 8.12
CA ALA A 8 -16.71 8.13 7.46
C ALA A 8 -17.88 7.94 8.44
N ASP A 9 -18.97 8.65 8.19
CA ASP A 9 -20.22 8.43 8.92
C ASP A 9 -20.79 7.04 8.62
N LEU A 10 -21.28 6.38 9.66
CA LEU A 10 -21.88 5.05 9.60
C LEU A 10 -23.41 5.07 9.64
N SER A 11 -24.06 6.23 9.47
CA SER A 11 -25.53 6.38 9.57
C SER A 11 -26.27 5.44 8.61
N ARG A 12 -25.70 5.14 7.46
CA ARG A 12 -26.25 4.22 6.43
C ARG A 12 -26.29 2.74 6.86
N TYR A 13 -25.57 2.38 7.93
CA TYR A 13 -25.49 1.01 8.42
C TYR A 13 -26.42 0.80 9.61
N SER A 14 -26.97 -0.42 9.75
CA SER A 14 -27.74 -0.84 10.94
C SER A 14 -26.89 -0.83 12.21
N PHE A 15 -27.52 -0.87 13.36
CA PHE A 15 -26.81 -0.91 14.66
C PHE A 15 -25.83 -2.09 14.73
N LYS A 16 -26.25 -3.28 14.29
CA LYS A 16 -25.42 -4.50 14.27
C LYS A 16 -24.19 -4.33 13.34
N GLU A 17 -24.39 -3.80 12.15
CA GLU A 17 -23.29 -3.54 11.19
C GLU A 17 -22.31 -2.49 11.72
N ARG A 18 -22.80 -1.41 12.36
CA ARG A 18 -21.93 -0.41 12.99
C ARG A 18 -21.07 -1.02 14.10
N PHE A 19 -21.65 -1.90 14.90
CA PHE A 19 -20.92 -2.61 15.95
C PHE A 19 -19.82 -3.50 15.32
N LEU A 20 -20.15 -4.29 14.29
CA LEU A 20 -19.20 -5.15 13.59
C LEU A 20 -18.06 -4.35 12.94
N ILE A 21 -18.37 -3.24 12.25
CA ILE A 21 -17.37 -2.36 11.64
C ILE A 21 -16.40 -1.82 12.68
N ARG A 22 -16.93 -1.31 13.82
CA ARG A 22 -16.08 -0.73 14.88
C ARG A 22 -15.24 -1.79 15.60
N SER A 23 -15.78 -2.98 15.80
CA SER A 23 -15.07 -4.09 16.43
C SER A 23 -13.96 -4.61 15.50
N ALA A 24 -14.26 -4.84 14.21
CA ALA A 24 -13.27 -5.27 13.24
C ALA A 24 -12.15 -4.25 13.08
N ASP A 25 -12.48 -2.96 12.92
CA ASP A 25 -11.53 -1.85 12.86
C ASP A 25 -10.56 -1.89 14.07
N LEU A 26 -11.08 -1.99 15.29
CA LEU A 26 -10.26 -2.00 16.49
C LEU A 26 -9.40 -3.27 16.60
N VAL A 27 -9.96 -4.44 16.29
CA VAL A 27 -9.24 -5.72 16.32
C VAL A 27 -8.08 -5.72 15.33
N PHE A 28 -8.31 -5.32 14.07
CA PHE A 28 -7.24 -5.24 13.07
C PHE A 28 -6.18 -4.22 13.45
N TYR A 29 -6.57 -3.05 13.95
CA TYR A 29 -5.63 -2.04 14.43
C TYR A 29 -4.75 -2.58 15.56
N LEU A 30 -5.35 -3.19 16.60
CA LEU A 30 -4.62 -3.71 17.74
C LEU A 30 -3.71 -4.88 17.33
N LEU A 31 -4.18 -5.80 16.47
CA LEU A 31 -3.41 -6.93 15.99
C LEU A 31 -2.15 -6.46 15.25
N ILE A 32 -2.31 -5.55 14.27
CA ILE A 32 -1.18 -5.01 13.50
C ILE A 32 -0.24 -4.21 14.42
N LYS A 33 -0.77 -3.41 15.34
CA LYS A 33 0.04 -2.59 16.25
C LYS A 33 0.84 -3.43 17.24
N ILE A 34 0.21 -4.42 17.88
CA ILE A 34 0.87 -5.29 18.87
C ILE A 34 1.94 -6.14 18.19
N ILE A 35 1.59 -6.85 17.13
CA ILE A 35 2.56 -7.71 16.42
C ILE A 35 3.66 -6.85 15.81
N GLY A 36 3.32 -5.78 15.11
CA GLY A 36 4.30 -4.89 14.46
C GLY A 36 5.31 -4.30 15.43
N LYS A 37 4.89 -3.96 16.67
CA LYS A 37 5.78 -3.47 17.72
C LYS A 37 6.85 -4.49 18.15
N THR A 38 6.57 -5.78 18.01
CA THR A 38 7.51 -6.87 18.37
C THR A 38 8.48 -7.24 17.25
N VAL A 39 8.24 -6.76 16.02
CA VAL A 39 9.06 -7.08 14.85
C VAL A 39 10.31 -6.22 14.82
N LYS A 40 11.47 -6.83 14.63
CA LYS A 40 12.74 -6.13 14.39
C LYS A 40 12.95 -5.96 12.90
N PHE A 41 13.03 -4.70 12.44
CA PHE A 41 13.19 -4.37 11.03
C PHE A 41 14.65 -4.14 10.67
N GLU A 42 15.10 -4.78 9.59
CA GLU A 42 16.35 -4.52 8.89
C GLU A 42 16.01 -3.80 7.58
N ILE A 43 16.64 -2.67 7.30
CA ILE A 43 16.30 -1.85 6.14
C ILE A 43 17.43 -1.90 5.12
N ASP A 44 17.08 -2.28 3.89
CA ASP A 44 17.96 -2.29 2.73
C ASP A 44 17.40 -1.31 1.68
N GLY A 45 18.25 -0.39 1.21
CA GLY A 45 17.87 0.59 0.19
C GLY A 45 17.24 1.87 0.73
N TRP A 46 17.47 2.26 1.98
CA TRP A 46 16.95 3.53 2.53
C TRP A 46 17.29 4.75 1.67
N LYS A 47 18.49 4.77 1.07
CA LYS A 47 18.91 5.81 0.11
C LYS A 47 17.96 5.97 -1.08
N ASN A 48 17.25 4.92 -1.47
CA ASN A 48 16.26 4.99 -2.54
C ASN A 48 15.00 5.75 -2.10
N TRP A 49 14.61 5.61 -0.82
CA TRP A 49 13.55 6.42 -0.23
C TRP A 49 13.95 7.89 -0.18
N GLU A 50 15.18 8.20 0.24
CA GLU A 50 15.72 9.57 0.25
C GLU A 50 15.74 10.16 -1.17
N ALA A 51 16.14 9.38 -2.16
CA ALA A 51 16.12 9.81 -3.56
C ALA A 51 14.68 10.10 -4.07
N ALA A 52 13.71 9.26 -3.68
CA ALA A 52 12.32 9.44 -4.07
C ALA A 52 11.62 10.63 -3.38
N THR A 53 12.12 11.06 -2.22
CA THR A 53 11.58 12.20 -1.45
C THR A 53 12.37 13.49 -1.61
N ARG A 54 13.46 13.46 -2.38
CA ARG A 54 14.31 14.63 -2.62
C ARG A 54 13.49 15.76 -3.22
N GLU A 55 13.84 17.01 -2.84
CA GLU A 55 13.18 18.22 -3.34
C GLU A 55 11.68 18.29 -3.03
N GLY A 56 11.22 17.64 -1.97
CA GLY A 56 9.82 17.64 -1.57
C GLY A 56 8.92 16.78 -2.45
N LYS A 57 9.46 15.90 -3.32
CA LYS A 57 8.68 14.97 -4.11
C LYS A 57 7.93 13.97 -3.21
N LEU A 58 6.73 13.62 -3.63
CA LEU A 58 5.86 12.68 -2.92
C LEU A 58 5.94 11.31 -3.59
N PRO A 59 6.49 10.27 -2.94
CA PRO A 59 6.58 8.96 -3.56
C PRO A 59 5.21 8.29 -3.69
N ILE A 60 5.06 7.49 -4.73
CA ILE A 60 3.97 6.54 -4.93
C ILE A 60 4.48 5.18 -4.44
N TYR A 61 4.19 4.84 -3.19
CA TYR A 61 4.59 3.57 -2.59
C TYR A 61 3.86 2.40 -3.26
N THR A 62 4.61 1.38 -3.68
CA THR A 62 4.02 0.19 -4.32
C THR A 62 4.54 -1.09 -3.69
N VAL A 63 3.62 -2.01 -3.41
CA VAL A 63 3.89 -3.26 -2.72
C VAL A 63 2.88 -4.33 -3.16
N TRP A 64 3.21 -5.61 -3.05
CA TRP A 64 2.27 -6.71 -3.23
C TRP A 64 1.28 -6.81 -2.06
N HIS A 65 0.05 -7.26 -2.32
CA HIS A 65 -0.99 -7.40 -1.27
C HIS A 65 -0.54 -8.29 -0.12
N ASP A 66 0.18 -9.36 -0.39
CA ASP A 66 0.60 -10.30 0.64
C ASP A 66 1.55 -9.70 1.70
N ARG A 67 2.11 -8.52 1.44
CA ARG A 67 3.01 -7.79 2.34
C ARG A 67 2.32 -6.66 3.11
N VAL A 68 1.02 -6.45 2.89
CA VAL A 68 0.28 -5.28 3.40
C VAL A 68 0.30 -5.17 4.93
N PHE A 69 0.32 -6.30 5.66
CA PHE A 69 0.29 -6.31 7.11
C PHE A 69 1.45 -5.50 7.72
N LEU A 70 2.69 -5.86 7.37
CA LEU A 70 3.86 -5.13 7.86
C LEU A 70 4.04 -3.77 7.19
N ALA A 71 3.64 -3.60 5.92
CA ALA A 71 3.68 -2.33 5.24
C ALA A 71 2.83 -1.28 5.98
N THR A 72 1.62 -1.65 6.44
CA THR A 72 0.74 -0.78 7.22
C THR A 72 1.40 -0.32 8.52
N TYR A 73 2.12 -1.19 9.22
CA TYR A 73 2.82 -0.83 10.45
C TYR A 73 4.07 0.01 10.18
N PHE A 74 4.90 -0.39 9.20
CA PHE A 74 6.21 0.22 8.95
C PHE A 74 6.10 1.66 8.43
N PHE A 75 5.16 1.92 7.52
CA PHE A 75 4.96 3.24 6.94
C PHE A 75 3.86 4.07 7.62
N GLN A 76 3.46 3.72 8.85
CA GLN A 76 2.47 4.48 9.61
C GLN A 76 2.86 5.95 9.80
N ARG A 77 1.85 6.83 9.93
CA ARG A 77 2.01 8.28 10.22
C ARG A 77 2.84 9.06 9.19
N ARG A 78 2.88 8.57 7.95
CA ARG A 78 3.54 9.27 6.83
C ARG A 78 2.56 10.00 5.90
N GLY A 79 1.29 10.09 6.28
CA GLY A 79 0.27 10.75 5.48
C GLY A 79 -0.04 10.07 4.15
N ILE A 80 0.30 8.79 3.99
CA ILE A 80 0.06 8.04 2.75
C ILE A 80 -1.43 7.83 2.55
N VAL A 81 -1.95 8.18 1.37
CA VAL A 81 -3.33 7.91 0.99
C VAL A 81 -3.40 6.65 0.14
N VAL A 82 -4.30 5.75 0.49
CA VAL A 82 -4.56 4.51 -0.26
C VAL A 82 -6.01 4.44 -0.72
N MET A 83 -6.25 3.76 -1.84
CA MET A 83 -7.61 3.54 -2.31
C MET A 83 -8.30 2.46 -1.49
N THR A 84 -9.53 2.74 -1.05
CA THR A 84 -10.36 1.78 -0.34
C THR A 84 -11.74 1.68 -0.99
N SER A 85 -12.33 0.48 -0.97
CA SER A 85 -13.70 0.26 -1.44
C SER A 85 -14.71 0.97 -0.56
N GLN A 86 -15.89 1.27 -1.13
CA GLN A 86 -17.06 1.73 -0.37
C GLN A 86 -17.94 0.57 0.14
N SER A 87 -17.50 -0.68 -0.04
CA SER A 87 -18.17 -1.86 0.50
C SER A 87 -18.10 -1.91 2.04
N PHE A 88 -18.87 -2.83 2.63
CA PHE A 88 -18.82 -3.09 4.07
C PHE A 88 -17.39 -3.38 4.54
N ASP A 89 -16.68 -4.26 3.83
CA ASP A 89 -15.29 -4.60 4.14
C ASP A 89 -14.36 -3.40 3.99
N GLY A 90 -14.54 -2.60 2.92
CA GLY A 90 -13.79 -1.38 2.69
C GLY A 90 -13.97 -0.35 3.82
N GLU A 91 -15.09 -0.40 4.55
CA GLU A 91 -15.35 0.54 5.64
C GLU A 91 -14.45 0.28 6.85
N TYR A 92 -14.39 -0.95 7.37
CA TYR A 92 -13.50 -1.23 8.50
C TYR A 92 -12.02 -1.18 8.11
N ILE A 93 -11.67 -1.53 6.84
CA ILE A 93 -10.32 -1.38 6.32
C ILE A 93 -9.90 0.10 6.37
N ALA A 94 -10.72 1.00 5.82
CA ALA A 94 -10.43 2.43 5.84
C ALA A 94 -10.23 2.94 7.27
N ARG A 95 -11.07 2.51 8.21
CA ARG A 95 -10.99 2.96 9.60
C ARG A 95 -9.71 2.49 10.30
N PHE A 96 -9.34 1.20 10.18
CA PHE A 96 -8.14 0.76 10.87
C PHE A 96 -6.86 1.38 10.27
N ILE A 97 -6.77 1.59 8.95
CA ILE A 97 -5.61 2.27 8.36
C ILE A 97 -5.56 3.75 8.76
N GLN A 98 -6.72 4.42 8.89
CA GLN A 98 -6.78 5.79 9.39
C GLN A 98 -6.25 5.91 10.82
N ARG A 99 -6.43 4.90 11.68
CA ARG A 99 -5.79 4.85 13.01
C ARG A 99 -4.27 4.80 12.95
N PHE A 100 -3.72 4.26 11.86
CA PHE A 100 -2.27 4.28 11.59
C PHE A 100 -1.80 5.58 10.92
N GLY A 101 -2.69 6.55 10.68
CA GLY A 101 -2.37 7.83 10.05
C GLY A 101 -2.33 7.77 8.52
N TYR A 102 -2.93 6.75 7.92
CA TYR A 102 -3.19 6.72 6.48
C TYR A 102 -4.45 7.49 6.14
N GLY A 103 -4.49 8.02 4.92
CA GLY A 103 -5.72 8.52 4.33
C GLY A 103 -6.41 7.44 3.51
N ALA A 104 -7.74 7.45 3.47
CA ALA A 104 -8.55 6.56 2.65
C ALA A 104 -9.22 7.35 1.52
N ALA A 105 -8.74 7.16 0.28
CA ALA A 105 -9.44 7.65 -0.90
C ALA A 105 -10.57 6.69 -1.26
N ARG A 106 -11.80 7.18 -1.18
CA ARG A 106 -13.00 6.38 -1.42
C ARG A 106 -13.34 6.34 -2.91
N GLY A 107 -12.85 5.34 -3.63
CA GLY A 107 -13.25 5.09 -5.02
C GLY A 107 -14.68 4.56 -5.11
N SER A 108 -15.51 5.11 -5.99
CA SER A 108 -16.77 4.46 -6.33
C SER A 108 -16.51 3.33 -7.31
N SER A 109 -16.98 2.12 -6.98
CA SER A 109 -16.94 0.95 -7.87
C SER A 109 -17.66 1.19 -9.22
N THR A 110 -18.55 2.17 -9.27
CA THR A 110 -19.36 2.54 -10.44
C THR A 110 -18.65 3.44 -11.46
N ARG A 111 -17.54 4.11 -11.07
CA ARG A 111 -16.79 5.01 -12.00
C ARG A 111 -15.48 4.41 -12.51
N GLY A 112 -15.24 3.13 -12.28
CA GLY A 112 -14.07 2.41 -12.79
C GLY A 112 -12.72 2.89 -12.22
N ALA A 113 -11.64 2.27 -12.67
CA ALA A 113 -10.26 2.59 -12.26
C ALA A 113 -9.87 4.07 -12.51
N THR A 114 -10.44 4.69 -13.54
CA THR A 114 -10.15 6.08 -13.93
C THR A 114 -10.58 7.10 -12.86
N GLY A 115 -11.77 6.94 -12.26
CA GLY A 115 -12.22 7.84 -11.21
C GLY A 115 -11.39 7.78 -9.94
N ALA A 116 -10.90 6.61 -9.59
CA ALA A 116 -10.02 6.41 -8.46
C ALA A 116 -8.65 7.08 -8.67
N VAL A 117 -8.07 6.97 -9.86
CA VAL A 117 -6.81 7.64 -10.20
C VAL A 117 -6.96 9.16 -10.15
N ILE A 118 -8.08 9.73 -10.63
CA ILE A 118 -8.35 11.17 -10.58
C ILE A 118 -8.35 11.66 -9.11
N GLU A 119 -9.01 10.96 -8.21
CA GLU A 119 -9.03 11.32 -6.79
C GLU A 119 -7.63 11.23 -6.17
N MET A 120 -6.84 10.22 -6.53
CA MET A 120 -5.45 10.11 -6.08
C MET A 120 -4.59 11.26 -6.59
N VAL A 121 -4.74 11.66 -7.86
CA VAL A 121 -4.06 12.86 -8.41
C VAL A 121 -4.40 14.10 -7.60
N ARG A 122 -5.69 14.31 -7.27
CA ARG A 122 -6.14 15.45 -6.47
C ARG A 122 -5.47 15.45 -5.08
N LEU A 123 -5.42 14.30 -4.42
CA LEU A 123 -4.81 14.16 -3.09
C LEU A 123 -3.30 14.35 -3.12
N MET A 124 -2.61 13.82 -4.14
CA MET A 124 -1.18 14.04 -4.31
C MET A 124 -0.84 15.51 -4.56
N ARG A 125 -1.62 16.21 -5.38
CA ARG A 125 -1.48 17.67 -5.58
C ARG A 125 -1.75 18.46 -4.30
N ALA A 126 -2.51 17.91 -3.36
CA ALA A 126 -2.75 18.49 -2.03
C ALA A 126 -1.66 18.11 -0.99
N GLY A 127 -0.55 17.47 -1.42
CA GLY A 127 0.59 17.15 -0.56
C GLY A 127 0.53 15.78 0.11
N CYS A 128 -0.33 14.84 -0.34
CA CYS A 128 -0.43 13.50 0.22
C CYS A 128 0.34 12.50 -0.66
N PRO A 129 1.33 11.75 -0.15
CA PRO A 129 1.91 10.63 -0.88
C PRO A 129 0.87 9.52 -1.09
N ALA A 130 1.03 8.72 -2.15
CA ALA A 130 0.11 7.66 -2.49
C ALA A 130 0.64 6.27 -2.16
N GLY A 131 -0.25 5.31 -1.90
CA GLY A 131 0.10 3.91 -1.70
C GLY A 131 -0.79 2.98 -2.53
N PHE A 132 -0.16 1.98 -3.15
CA PHE A 132 -0.85 0.96 -3.95
C PHE A 132 -0.41 -0.45 -3.57
N MET A 133 -1.38 -1.31 -3.33
CA MET A 133 -1.22 -2.74 -3.49
C MET A 133 -1.38 -3.04 -4.99
N ILE A 134 -0.24 -3.35 -5.65
CA ILE A 134 -0.10 -3.20 -7.09
C ILE A 134 -0.81 -4.29 -7.91
N ASP A 135 -1.08 -5.45 -7.32
CA ASP A 135 -1.87 -6.54 -7.91
C ASP A 135 -3.39 -6.30 -7.85
N GLY A 136 -3.81 -5.23 -7.17
CA GLY A 136 -5.22 -4.85 -7.08
C GLY A 136 -6.03 -5.77 -6.18
N PRO A 137 -7.30 -5.41 -5.87
CA PRO A 137 -8.11 -6.10 -4.84
C PRO A 137 -8.62 -7.48 -5.24
N LYS A 138 -8.49 -7.86 -6.50
CA LYS A 138 -8.97 -9.15 -7.04
C LYS A 138 -7.86 -9.99 -7.66
N GLY A 139 -6.61 -9.51 -7.64
CA GLY A 139 -5.49 -10.16 -8.27
C GLY A 139 -5.53 -10.18 -9.81
N PRO A 140 -4.89 -11.14 -10.46
CA PRO A 140 -4.14 -12.24 -9.85
C PRO A 140 -2.92 -11.76 -9.05
N ARG A 141 -2.51 -12.59 -8.07
CA ARG A 141 -1.37 -12.32 -7.19
C ARG A 141 -0.09 -12.16 -8.01
N TYR A 142 0.71 -11.15 -7.65
CA TYR A 142 1.99 -10.84 -8.29
C TYR A 142 1.87 -10.43 -9.77
N GLU A 143 0.79 -9.78 -10.13
CA GLU A 143 0.63 -9.17 -11.45
C GLU A 143 0.40 -7.65 -11.31
N ALA A 144 1.39 -6.86 -11.74
CA ALA A 144 1.32 -5.41 -11.60
C ALA A 144 0.27 -4.78 -12.53
N LYS A 145 -0.61 -3.96 -11.94
CA LYS A 145 -1.64 -3.18 -12.65
C LYS A 145 -1.14 -1.77 -12.97
N MET A 146 -1.78 -1.13 -13.94
CA MET A 146 -1.37 0.18 -14.48
C MET A 146 -1.58 1.38 -13.53
N GLY A 147 -2.32 1.22 -12.43
CA GLY A 147 -2.81 2.34 -11.62
C GLY A 147 -1.72 3.28 -11.12
N SER A 148 -0.63 2.77 -10.57
CA SER A 148 0.50 3.56 -10.07
C SER A 148 1.30 4.23 -11.19
N VAL A 149 1.44 3.57 -12.35
CA VAL A 149 2.15 4.12 -13.53
C VAL A 149 1.37 5.30 -14.11
N LEU A 150 0.04 5.16 -14.23
CA LEU A 150 -0.84 6.26 -14.67
C LEU A 150 -0.82 7.43 -13.69
N LEU A 151 -0.78 7.14 -12.39
CA LEU A 151 -0.66 8.18 -11.36
C LEU A 151 0.68 8.91 -11.48
N ALA A 152 1.79 8.18 -11.65
CA ALA A 152 3.12 8.75 -11.84
C ALA A 152 3.19 9.66 -13.07
N LYS A 153 2.67 9.22 -14.23
CA LYS A 153 2.55 10.04 -15.44
C LYS A 153 1.81 11.36 -15.17
N LYS A 154 0.68 11.30 -14.43
CA LYS A 154 -0.19 12.49 -14.19
C LYS A 154 0.34 13.45 -13.12
N THR A 155 1.24 12.99 -12.25
CA THR A 155 1.73 13.78 -11.11
C THR A 155 3.21 14.15 -11.23
N GLY A 156 3.98 13.47 -12.08
CA GLY A 156 5.44 13.58 -12.13
C GLY A 156 6.14 13.01 -10.90
N CYS A 157 5.40 12.36 -10.01
CA CYS A 157 5.93 11.78 -8.78
C CYS A 157 6.53 10.39 -9.02
N PRO A 158 7.66 10.05 -8.37
CA PRO A 158 8.31 8.76 -8.56
C PRO A 158 7.50 7.61 -7.93
N ILE A 159 7.47 6.46 -8.61
CA ILE A 159 7.01 5.20 -8.02
C ILE A 159 8.16 4.65 -7.17
N LEU A 160 7.85 4.25 -5.94
CA LEU A 160 8.81 3.66 -5.01
C LEU A 160 8.41 2.22 -4.70
N PRO A 161 8.99 1.23 -5.41
CA PRO A 161 8.72 -0.17 -5.15
C PRO A 161 9.40 -0.62 -3.86
N PHE A 162 8.70 -1.41 -3.04
CA PHE A 162 9.28 -2.00 -1.85
C PHE A 162 8.64 -3.34 -1.53
N THR A 163 9.33 -4.14 -0.72
CA THR A 163 8.77 -5.34 -0.08
C THR A 163 9.18 -5.41 1.39
N ILE A 164 8.38 -6.09 2.20
CA ILE A 164 8.71 -6.38 3.60
C ILE A 164 8.54 -7.88 3.82
N THR A 165 9.65 -8.56 4.06
CA THR A 165 9.68 -10.02 4.17
C THR A 165 9.91 -10.42 5.62
N PRO A 166 8.90 -10.96 6.34
CA PRO A 166 9.09 -11.51 7.69
C PRO A 166 9.82 -12.86 7.64
N LYS A 167 10.68 -13.12 8.61
CA LYS A 167 11.36 -14.41 8.74
C LYS A 167 10.40 -15.53 9.11
N LYS A 168 9.53 -15.30 10.09
CA LYS A 168 8.48 -16.24 10.55
C LYS A 168 7.12 -15.58 10.42
N PHE A 169 6.17 -16.28 9.79
CA PHE A 169 4.83 -15.78 9.55
C PHE A 169 3.81 -16.91 9.49
N TRP A 170 2.54 -16.54 9.57
CA TRP A 170 1.40 -17.34 9.16
C TRP A 170 0.91 -16.84 7.80
N GLU A 171 0.52 -17.73 6.92
CA GLU A 171 -0.08 -17.40 5.64
C GLU A 171 -1.61 -17.47 5.76
N ALA A 172 -2.30 -16.41 5.38
CA ALA A 172 -3.74 -16.39 5.36
C ALA A 172 -4.29 -17.24 4.21
N LYS A 173 -5.45 -17.86 4.40
CA LYS A 173 -6.17 -18.59 3.36
C LYS A 173 -6.99 -17.62 2.49
N SER A 174 -6.34 -16.60 1.94
CA SER A 174 -6.91 -15.60 1.04
C SER A 174 -6.29 -15.73 -0.36
N TRP A 175 -6.89 -15.07 -1.35
CA TRP A 175 -6.38 -15.10 -2.73
C TRP A 175 -4.93 -14.59 -2.84
N ASP A 176 -4.56 -13.58 -2.03
CA ASP A 176 -3.25 -12.96 -1.97
C ASP A 176 -2.27 -13.68 -1.05
N ARG A 177 -2.75 -14.61 -0.19
CA ARG A 177 -1.96 -15.32 0.82
C ARG A 177 -1.20 -14.36 1.72
N THR A 178 -1.87 -13.35 2.27
CA THR A 178 -1.28 -12.33 3.15
C THR A 178 -0.40 -12.96 4.22
N GLN A 179 0.83 -12.45 4.34
CA GLN A 179 1.79 -12.86 5.36
C GLN A 179 1.55 -12.11 6.66
N ILE A 180 1.11 -12.84 7.68
CA ILE A 180 0.92 -12.31 9.04
C ILE A 180 2.16 -12.68 9.85
N PRO A 181 3.02 -11.72 10.23
CA PRO A 181 4.26 -12.03 10.93
C PRO A 181 3.99 -12.65 12.29
N LYS A 182 4.81 -13.62 12.69
CA LYS A 182 4.79 -14.11 14.07
C LYS A 182 5.39 -13.05 15.00
N PRO A 183 4.88 -12.91 16.24
CA PRO A 183 5.48 -12.00 17.23
C PRO A 183 6.99 -12.28 17.43
N PHE A 184 7.73 -11.22 17.71
CA PHE A 184 9.19 -11.25 17.96
C PHE A 184 10.03 -11.76 16.78
N THR A 185 9.49 -11.74 15.56
CA THR A 185 10.24 -12.10 14.36
C THR A 185 11.11 -10.94 13.86
N HIS A 186 12.05 -11.26 12.99
CA HIS A 186 12.78 -10.28 12.18
C HIS A 186 12.05 -10.09 10.84
N ALA A 187 12.16 -8.90 10.27
CA ALA A 187 11.65 -8.62 8.93
C ALA A 187 12.63 -7.74 8.16
N ARG A 188 12.85 -8.04 6.90
CA ARG A 188 13.66 -7.22 6.01
C ARG A 188 12.78 -6.35 5.14
N VAL A 189 13.01 -5.05 5.20
CA VAL A 189 12.44 -4.04 4.30
C VAL A 189 13.43 -3.84 3.17
N ILE A 190 13.01 -4.07 1.94
CA ILE A 190 13.81 -3.81 0.75
C ILE A 190 13.12 -2.71 -0.05
N ILE A 191 13.78 -1.58 -0.20
CA ILE A 191 13.29 -0.44 -0.98
C ILE A 191 14.10 -0.38 -2.28
N ALA A 192 13.43 -0.61 -3.40
CA ALA A 192 14.06 -0.59 -4.70
C ALA A 192 14.29 0.85 -5.21
N PRO A 193 15.13 1.05 -6.24
CA PRO A 193 15.29 2.35 -6.88
C PRO A 193 13.94 2.93 -7.34
N PRO A 194 13.75 4.26 -7.25
CA PRO A 194 12.53 4.89 -7.71
C PRO A 194 12.42 4.83 -9.24
N ILE A 195 11.19 4.63 -9.73
CA ILE A 195 10.85 4.58 -11.16
C ILE A 195 10.15 5.88 -11.52
N ASN A 196 10.69 6.60 -12.51
CA ASN A 196 10.07 7.82 -13.02
C ASN A 196 9.32 7.50 -14.33
N VAL A 197 8.20 8.21 -14.53
CA VAL A 197 7.35 8.11 -15.72
C VAL A 197 7.26 9.51 -16.34
N ALA A 198 7.58 9.63 -17.63
CA ALA A 198 7.47 10.89 -18.34
C ALA A 198 5.99 11.32 -18.47
N SER A 199 5.74 12.63 -18.41
CA SER A 199 4.36 13.16 -18.52
C SER A 199 3.75 12.99 -19.91
N ASP A 200 4.58 12.87 -20.94
CA ASP A 200 4.22 12.63 -22.34
C ASP A 200 4.32 11.15 -22.75
N ALA A 201 4.73 10.24 -21.84
CA ALA A 201 4.85 8.80 -22.09
C ALA A 201 3.64 8.24 -22.85
N ASP A 202 3.88 7.56 -23.96
CA ASP A 202 2.83 6.89 -24.72
C ASP A 202 2.41 5.54 -24.11
N ASN A 203 1.55 4.79 -24.79
CA ASN A 203 1.03 3.53 -24.26
C ASN A 203 2.12 2.44 -24.16
N ASP A 204 3.08 2.43 -25.08
CA ASP A 204 4.17 1.45 -25.09
C ASP A 204 5.16 1.75 -23.97
N GLU A 205 5.48 3.02 -23.75
CA GLU A 205 6.30 3.46 -22.63
C GLU A 205 5.61 3.18 -21.27
N LEU A 206 4.30 3.40 -21.16
CA LEU A 206 3.54 3.04 -19.95
C LEU A 206 3.56 1.54 -19.69
N ALA A 207 3.43 0.71 -20.75
CA ALA A 207 3.54 -0.74 -20.62
C ALA A 207 4.96 -1.16 -20.21
N ALA A 208 6.00 -0.53 -20.77
CA ALA A 208 7.38 -0.75 -20.37
C ALA A 208 7.61 -0.38 -18.88
N LYS A 209 7.09 0.76 -18.43
CA LYS A 209 7.19 1.17 -17.01
C LYS A 209 6.44 0.26 -16.05
N ARG A 210 5.30 -0.30 -16.46
CA ARG A 210 4.61 -1.34 -15.67
C ARG A 210 5.47 -2.60 -15.57
N ASN A 211 6.11 -3.01 -16.67
CA ASN A 211 7.00 -4.18 -16.66
C ASN A 211 8.26 -3.93 -15.81
N GLU A 212 8.84 -2.72 -15.86
CA GLU A 212 9.93 -2.30 -14.96
C GLU A 212 9.53 -2.41 -13.50
N LEU A 213 8.32 -1.93 -13.15
CA LEU A 213 7.76 -2.05 -11.80
C LEU A 213 7.56 -3.51 -11.38
N GLN A 214 7.01 -4.34 -12.27
CA GLN A 214 6.86 -5.79 -12.06
C GLN A 214 8.21 -6.44 -11.72
N GLN A 215 9.20 -6.23 -12.57
CA GLN A 215 10.55 -6.80 -12.39
C GLN A 215 11.22 -6.30 -11.10
N SER A 216 11.05 -5.03 -10.76
CA SER A 216 11.58 -4.43 -9.54
C SER A 216 11.01 -5.07 -8.28
N LEU A 217 9.68 -5.29 -8.24
CA LEU A 217 9.01 -5.95 -7.12
C LEU A 217 9.36 -7.44 -7.03
N ASP A 218 9.43 -8.15 -8.17
CA ASP A 218 9.82 -9.56 -8.22
C ASP A 218 11.26 -9.76 -7.75
N ALA A 219 12.18 -8.91 -8.19
CA ALA A 219 13.58 -8.92 -7.75
C ALA A 219 13.68 -8.63 -6.24
N SER A 220 12.91 -7.67 -5.74
CA SER A 220 12.85 -7.37 -4.30
C SER A 220 12.29 -8.54 -3.49
N ASN A 221 11.25 -9.21 -3.98
CA ASN A 221 10.72 -10.41 -3.35
C ASN A 221 11.76 -11.54 -3.33
N LYS A 222 12.41 -11.84 -4.46
CA LYS A 222 13.47 -12.86 -4.52
C LYS A 222 14.60 -12.59 -3.54
N ARG A 223 15.05 -11.33 -3.41
CA ARG A 223 16.06 -10.93 -2.42
C ARG A 223 15.58 -11.15 -0.98
N GLY A 224 14.32 -10.82 -0.69
CA GLY A 224 13.71 -11.07 0.61
C GLY A 224 13.61 -12.56 0.95
N GLU A 225 13.21 -13.40 -0.01
CA GLU A 225 13.13 -14.86 0.15
C GLU A 225 14.55 -15.46 0.36
N ALA A 226 15.55 -15.04 -0.42
CA ALA A 226 16.93 -15.47 -0.24
C ALA A 226 17.48 -15.09 1.14
N TRP A 227 17.20 -13.87 1.61
CA TRP A 227 17.56 -13.46 2.97
C TRP A 227 16.90 -14.36 4.04
N ARG A 228 15.63 -14.71 3.84
CA ARG A 228 14.90 -15.61 4.76
C ARG A 228 15.52 -17.00 4.81
N ALA A 229 15.96 -17.54 3.66
CA ALA A 229 16.53 -18.88 3.57
C ALA A 229 17.92 -19.00 4.19
N ASN A 230 18.69 -17.90 4.26
CA ASN A 230 20.07 -17.87 4.76
C ASN A 230 20.17 -17.57 6.27
N LEU A 231 19.07 -17.62 7.00
CA LEU A 231 18.98 -17.36 8.44
C LEU A 231 18.42 -18.56 9.19
#